data_fe8b5d2cb7e680b08c05142f2e6c293d
#
_entry.id   fe8b5d2cb7e680b08c05142f2e6c293d
#
_cell.length_a   1.000
_cell.length_b   1.000
_cell.length_c   1.000
_cell.angle_alpha   90.00
_cell.angle_beta   90.00
_cell.angle_gamma   90.00
#
_symmetry.space_group_name_H-M   'P 1'
#
loop_
_entity.id
_entity.type
_entity.pdbx_description
1 polymer ?
#
loop_
_entity_poly.entity_id
_entity_poly.type
_entity_poly.pdbx_seq_one_letter_code
_entity_poly.pdbx_strand_id
1 'polypeptide(L)'
;LNSSATEGSDNSLTPLTPQINSSKNSSKIMPENRIYNSLLALPLFLGMSRNDLQQAAGQTRFDFRKASKGETIVAEGELCTHLYFLLDGEVMVKTESADHSYSIDEKIQAPETFQSERIFGLYPYFTHTYTALHDCSLLCIAKQDVMKLATLFDIFRINLLNLISTQSQKHSLRTLQTPPKSLEERITRFFDANCVSPTGEKTIHIKMRRIAEEVNDSRLNVSRALNRLQSQGLIQLFRERIHIQALEKLTNSKG
;
A
#
# COMPACT_ATOMS: atom_id res chain seq x y z
N LEU A 1 -42.99 -78.52 -0.44
CA LEU A 1 -42.86 -78.91 0.98
C LEU A 1 -41.95 -77.88 1.71
N ASN A 2 -42.66 -77.14 2.55
CA ASN A 2 -42.20 -76.54 3.81
C ASN A 2 -40.95 -75.64 3.74
N SER A 3 -41.01 -74.44 4.12
CA SER A 3 -41.57 -73.66 5.25
C SER A 3 -40.42 -72.99 6.00
N SER A 4 -40.76 -71.80 6.38
CA SER A 4 -40.25 -70.94 7.52
C SER A 4 -39.06 -70.04 7.24
N ALA A 5 -39.30 -68.76 7.10
CA ALA A 5 -39.46 -67.71 8.10
C ALA A 5 -38.22 -67.52 8.97
N THR A 6 -37.63 -66.31 8.92
CA THR A 6 -37.49 -65.32 9.98
C THR A 6 -36.56 -64.17 9.55
N GLU A 7 -37.12 -62.99 9.57
CA GLU A 7 -36.65 -61.79 10.31
C GLU A 7 -35.14 -61.48 10.22
N GLY A 8 -34.66 -60.40 9.69
CA GLY A 8 -34.93 -59.03 10.00
C GLY A 8 -33.62 -58.37 10.29
N SER A 9 -33.26 -57.33 9.62
CA SER A 9 -32.67 -56.11 10.25
C SER A 9 -32.30 -55.11 9.15
N ASP A 10 -33.00 -54.04 9.18
CA ASP A 10 -32.67 -52.77 8.52
C ASP A 10 -31.25 -52.33 8.86
N ASN A 11 -30.50 -51.99 7.84
CA ASN A 11 -29.38 -51.11 7.94
C ASN A 11 -29.45 -50.06 6.81
N SER A 12 -30.21 -49.01 7.09
CA SER A 12 -30.26 -47.80 6.29
C SER A 12 -28.93 -47.06 6.45
N LEU A 13 -28.06 -47.14 5.48
CA LEU A 13 -26.90 -46.26 5.32
C LEU A 13 -27.36 -44.95 4.70
N THR A 14 -27.55 -43.94 5.52
CA THR A 14 -27.71 -42.54 5.11
C THR A 14 -26.36 -42.01 4.56
N PRO A 15 -26.33 -41.40 3.36
CA PRO A 15 -25.11 -40.74 2.88
C PRO A 15 -24.86 -39.42 3.65
N LEU A 16 -23.68 -39.30 4.20
CA LEU A 16 -23.18 -38.08 4.79
C LEU A 16 -23.01 -37.00 3.73
N THR A 17 -23.90 -36.04 3.71
CA THR A 17 -23.77 -34.79 2.95
C THR A 17 -22.70 -33.91 3.61
N PRO A 18 -21.66 -33.42 2.88
CA PRO A 18 -20.74 -32.47 3.45
C PRO A 18 -21.46 -31.13 3.70
N GLN A 19 -21.51 -30.71 4.91
CA GLN A 19 -21.96 -29.35 5.26
C GLN A 19 -20.94 -28.34 4.72
N ILE A 20 -21.32 -27.62 3.69
CA ILE A 20 -20.63 -26.44 3.22
C ILE A 20 -20.90 -25.34 4.25
N ASN A 21 -19.92 -25.06 5.07
CA ASN A 21 -19.89 -23.88 5.92
C ASN A 21 -19.91 -22.64 5.04
N SER A 22 -21.07 -22.10 4.78
CA SER A 22 -21.25 -20.77 4.23
C SER A 22 -20.87 -19.76 5.32
N SER A 23 -19.61 -19.33 5.35
CA SER A 23 -19.21 -18.14 6.07
C SER A 23 -20.01 -16.97 5.50
N LYS A 24 -21.00 -16.51 6.26
CA LYS A 24 -21.79 -15.31 5.98
C LYS A 24 -20.86 -14.10 6.02
N ASN A 25 -20.32 -13.72 4.87
CA ASN A 25 -19.81 -12.39 4.63
C ASN A 25 -21.01 -11.43 4.67
N SER A 26 -21.35 -10.95 5.83
CA SER A 26 -22.29 -9.83 5.98
C SER A 26 -21.58 -8.56 5.52
N SER A 27 -21.63 -8.28 4.20
CA SER A 27 -21.38 -6.96 3.66
C SER A 27 -22.42 -6.01 4.26
N LYS A 28 -22.02 -5.30 5.33
CA LYS A 28 -22.83 -4.26 5.94
C LYS A 28 -23.02 -3.17 4.89
N ILE A 29 -24.20 -3.11 4.27
CA ILE A 29 -24.59 -2.06 3.32
C ILE A 29 -24.43 -0.74 4.06
N MET A 30 -23.41 0.03 3.70
CA MET A 30 -23.25 1.41 4.22
C MET A 30 -24.43 2.25 3.70
N PRO A 31 -24.98 3.18 4.52
CA PRO A 31 -25.99 4.13 4.04
C PRO A 31 -25.44 4.87 2.80
N GLU A 32 -26.24 4.99 1.75
CA GLU A 32 -25.84 5.58 0.45
C GLU A 32 -25.09 6.91 0.60
N ASN A 33 -25.54 7.80 1.47
CA ASN A 33 -24.88 9.09 1.72
C ASN A 33 -23.43 8.96 2.25
N ARG A 34 -23.09 7.89 2.96
CA ARG A 34 -21.72 7.66 3.43
C ARG A 34 -20.81 7.19 2.31
N ILE A 35 -21.31 6.34 1.41
CA ILE A 35 -20.57 5.86 0.24
C ILE A 35 -20.19 7.05 -0.65
N TYR A 36 -21.16 7.94 -0.95
CA TYR A 36 -20.90 9.12 -1.79
C TYR A 36 -19.84 10.04 -1.17
N ASN A 37 -19.96 10.34 0.11
CA ASN A 37 -18.98 11.20 0.78
C ASN A 37 -17.57 10.58 0.78
N SER A 38 -17.48 9.26 0.96
CA SER A 38 -16.20 8.54 0.90
C SER A 38 -15.60 8.54 -0.50
N LEU A 39 -16.43 8.38 -1.54
CA LEU A 39 -15.96 8.43 -2.94
C LEU A 39 -15.49 9.84 -3.32
N LEU A 40 -16.25 10.90 -2.96
CA LEU A 40 -15.88 12.28 -3.26
C LEU A 40 -14.59 12.73 -2.57
N ALA A 41 -14.18 12.10 -1.49
CA ALA A 41 -12.90 12.36 -0.84
C ALA A 41 -11.70 11.76 -1.59
N LEU A 42 -11.96 10.85 -2.54
CA LEU A 42 -10.90 10.18 -3.29
C LEU A 42 -10.54 10.97 -4.57
N PRO A 43 -9.23 11.05 -4.92
CA PRO A 43 -8.78 11.81 -6.09
C PRO A 43 -9.46 11.42 -7.39
N LEU A 44 -9.80 10.14 -7.58
CA LEU A 44 -10.43 9.63 -8.81
C LEU A 44 -11.84 10.14 -9.05
N PHE A 45 -12.57 10.47 -8.00
CA PHE A 45 -13.98 10.88 -8.08
C PHE A 45 -14.16 12.39 -7.91
N LEU A 46 -13.07 13.13 -7.73
CA LEU A 46 -13.11 14.58 -7.52
C LEU A 46 -13.72 15.26 -8.74
N GLY A 47 -14.75 16.10 -8.52
CA GLY A 47 -15.46 16.81 -9.58
C GLY A 47 -16.56 16.01 -10.29
N MET A 48 -16.78 14.75 -9.97
CA MET A 48 -17.93 13.99 -10.47
C MET A 48 -19.23 14.49 -9.82
N SER A 49 -20.30 14.56 -10.62
CA SER A 49 -21.62 14.92 -10.11
C SER A 49 -22.21 13.77 -9.27
N ARG A 50 -23.20 14.10 -8.43
CA ARG A 50 -23.93 13.09 -7.66
C ARG A 50 -24.60 12.05 -8.55
N ASN A 51 -25.12 12.48 -9.72
CA ASN A 51 -25.74 11.60 -10.72
C ASN A 51 -24.70 10.63 -11.32
N ASP A 52 -23.51 11.14 -11.67
CA ASP A 52 -22.43 10.29 -12.20
C ASP A 52 -21.99 9.24 -11.17
N LEU A 53 -21.89 9.62 -9.89
CA LEU A 53 -21.53 8.68 -8.82
C LEU A 53 -22.61 7.61 -8.61
N GLN A 54 -23.91 7.96 -8.70
CA GLN A 54 -25.00 6.99 -8.65
C GLN A 54 -24.92 6.03 -9.81
N GLN A 55 -24.71 6.54 -11.01
CA GLN A 55 -24.55 5.72 -12.21
C GLN A 55 -23.32 4.82 -12.12
N ALA A 56 -22.18 5.33 -11.63
CA ALA A 56 -20.98 4.55 -11.37
C ALA A 56 -21.23 3.42 -10.38
N ALA A 57 -21.88 3.71 -9.25
CA ALA A 57 -22.23 2.70 -8.23
C ALA A 57 -23.21 1.64 -8.75
N GLY A 58 -24.09 2.00 -9.68
CA GLY A 58 -25.01 1.03 -10.31
C GLY A 58 -24.35 0.15 -11.38
N GLN A 59 -23.21 0.55 -11.93
CA GLN A 59 -22.57 -0.14 -13.07
C GLN A 59 -21.26 -0.84 -12.71
N THR A 60 -20.64 -0.51 -11.58
CA THR A 60 -19.34 -1.04 -11.15
C THR A 60 -19.43 -1.52 -9.71
N ARG A 61 -18.59 -2.50 -9.37
CA ARG A 61 -18.51 -3.01 -8.02
C ARG A 61 -17.44 -2.25 -7.23
N PHE A 62 -17.89 -1.50 -6.23
CA PHE A 62 -17.03 -0.93 -5.21
C PHE A 62 -16.95 -1.91 -4.03
N ASP A 63 -15.77 -2.48 -3.80
CA ASP A 63 -15.55 -3.41 -2.71
C ASP A 63 -15.02 -2.66 -1.48
N PHE A 64 -15.89 -2.42 -0.50
CA PHE A 64 -15.54 -1.83 0.78
C PHE A 64 -15.10 -2.93 1.73
N ARG A 65 -13.81 -3.00 1.99
CA ARG A 65 -13.16 -4.01 2.81
C ARG A 65 -12.68 -3.39 4.12
N LYS A 66 -12.71 -4.18 5.20
CA LYS A 66 -12.00 -3.91 6.44
C LYS A 66 -10.77 -4.80 6.50
N ALA A 67 -9.67 -4.22 6.98
CA ALA A 67 -8.47 -4.96 7.33
C ALA A 67 -8.25 -4.83 8.83
N SER A 68 -8.04 -5.96 9.50
CA SER A 68 -7.77 -6.00 10.94
C SER A 68 -6.31 -5.68 11.23
N LYS A 69 -6.01 -5.19 12.42
CA LYS A 69 -4.64 -4.96 12.87
C LYS A 69 -3.74 -6.17 12.60
N GLY A 70 -2.59 -5.93 11.96
CA GLY A 70 -1.60 -6.95 11.57
C GLY A 70 -1.92 -7.70 10.28
N GLU A 71 -3.07 -7.44 9.64
CA GLU A 71 -3.41 -8.03 8.35
C GLU A 71 -2.58 -7.41 7.23
N THR A 72 -1.96 -8.26 6.40
CA THR A 72 -1.32 -7.82 5.16
C THR A 72 -2.41 -7.59 4.11
N ILE A 73 -2.51 -6.34 3.64
CA ILE A 73 -3.51 -5.91 2.66
C ILE A 73 -3.07 -6.29 1.25
N VAL A 74 -1.82 -5.99 0.92
CA VAL A 74 -1.11 -6.41 -0.30
C VAL A 74 0.33 -6.70 0.05
N ALA A 75 0.94 -7.67 -0.65
CA ALA A 75 2.34 -8.04 -0.47
C ALA A 75 3.18 -7.61 -1.68
N GLU A 76 4.47 -7.35 -1.44
CA GLU A 76 5.45 -7.17 -2.50
C GLU A 76 5.45 -8.39 -3.43
N GLY A 77 5.57 -8.15 -4.75
CA GLY A 77 5.51 -9.18 -5.79
C GLY A 77 4.11 -9.66 -6.15
N GLU A 78 3.06 -9.25 -5.43
CA GLU A 78 1.68 -9.55 -5.76
C GLU A 78 1.23 -8.78 -7.01
N LEU A 79 0.44 -9.44 -7.88
CA LEU A 79 -0.11 -8.83 -9.09
C LEU A 79 -1.13 -7.74 -8.72
N CYS A 80 -0.93 -6.52 -9.22
CA CYS A 80 -1.85 -5.41 -9.01
C CYS A 80 -3.09 -5.54 -9.89
N THR A 81 -4.13 -6.20 -9.35
CA THR A 81 -5.42 -6.42 -10.01
C THR A 81 -6.49 -5.43 -9.60
N HIS A 82 -6.26 -4.66 -8.55
CA HIS A 82 -7.18 -3.68 -7.99
C HIS A 82 -6.45 -2.37 -7.66
N LEU A 83 -7.18 -1.26 -7.73
CA LEU A 83 -6.79 -0.04 -7.03
C LEU A 83 -7.25 -0.14 -5.57
N TYR A 84 -6.36 0.18 -4.65
CA TYR A 84 -6.63 0.19 -3.20
C TYR A 84 -6.56 1.62 -2.69
N PHE A 85 -7.61 2.03 -1.99
CA PHE A 85 -7.69 3.31 -1.32
C PHE A 85 -7.86 3.07 0.18
N LEU A 86 -6.95 3.57 0.98
CA LEU A 86 -7.09 3.63 2.42
C LEU A 86 -8.03 4.79 2.75
N LEU A 87 -9.22 4.47 3.24
CA LEU A 87 -10.26 5.45 3.58
C LEU A 87 -10.15 5.93 5.02
N ASP A 88 -9.72 5.03 5.90
CA ASP A 88 -9.56 5.29 7.33
C ASP A 88 -8.55 4.31 7.92
N GLY A 89 -7.79 4.77 8.92
CA GLY A 89 -6.77 4.01 9.61
C GLY A 89 -5.35 4.34 9.20
N GLU A 90 -4.41 3.48 9.59
CA GLU A 90 -2.97 3.63 9.37
C GLU A 90 -2.36 2.28 8.97
N VAL A 91 -1.46 2.32 8.01
CA VAL A 91 -0.74 1.15 7.51
C VAL A 91 0.77 1.31 7.68
N MET A 92 1.45 0.19 7.93
CA MET A 92 2.89 0.07 7.77
C MET A 92 3.18 -0.30 6.33
N VAL A 93 4.01 0.49 5.66
CA VAL A 93 4.54 0.20 4.33
C VAL A 93 5.97 -0.26 4.48
N LYS A 94 6.25 -1.48 4.07
CA LYS A 94 7.61 -2.02 4.02
C LYS A 94 8.10 -2.00 2.58
N THR A 95 9.23 -1.31 2.37
CA THR A 95 10.03 -1.36 1.14
C THR A 95 11.26 -2.20 1.39
N GLU A 96 11.56 -3.15 0.52
CA GLU A 96 12.74 -3.99 0.64
C GLU A 96 13.63 -3.85 -0.60
N SER A 97 14.96 -3.83 -0.42
CA SER A 97 15.89 -3.82 -1.55
C SER A 97 15.85 -5.16 -2.29
N ALA A 98 16.11 -5.14 -3.60
CA ALA A 98 16.06 -6.35 -4.44
C ALA A 98 17.00 -7.48 -3.96
N ASP A 99 18.08 -7.12 -3.27
CA ASP A 99 19.06 -8.04 -2.69
C ASP A 99 18.82 -8.32 -1.19
N HIS A 100 17.69 -7.86 -0.64
CA HIS A 100 17.30 -7.97 0.78
C HIS A 100 18.34 -7.46 1.77
N SER A 101 19.24 -6.56 1.34
CA SER A 101 20.32 -6.03 2.18
C SER A 101 19.89 -4.90 3.10
N TYR A 102 18.75 -4.26 2.80
CA TYR A 102 18.10 -3.27 3.67
C TYR A 102 16.58 -3.26 3.45
N SER A 103 15.87 -2.72 4.44
CA SER A 103 14.44 -2.43 4.32
C SER A 103 14.11 -1.11 5.00
N ILE A 104 13.00 -0.51 4.58
CA ILE A 104 12.47 0.75 5.11
C ILE A 104 11.02 0.52 5.51
N ASP A 105 10.71 0.85 6.75
CA ASP A 105 9.37 0.83 7.30
C ASP A 105 8.84 2.27 7.43
N GLU A 106 7.67 2.52 6.87
CA GLU A 106 7.01 3.83 6.83
C GLU A 106 5.58 3.71 7.34
N LYS A 107 5.14 4.64 8.17
CA LYS A 107 3.74 4.75 8.56
C LYS A 107 3.01 5.69 7.62
N ILE A 108 1.91 5.22 7.05
CA ILE A 108 1.07 6.01 6.14
C ILE A 108 -0.36 6.01 6.69
N GLN A 109 -0.91 7.22 6.82
CA GLN A 109 -2.27 7.46 7.30
C GLN A 109 -3.23 7.71 6.15
N ALA A 110 -4.50 7.37 6.37
CA ALA A 110 -5.58 7.71 5.46
C ALA A 110 -5.78 9.26 5.36
N PRO A 111 -6.23 9.78 4.17
CA PRO A 111 -6.51 9.03 2.94
C PRO A 111 -5.25 8.77 2.09
N GLU A 112 -5.10 7.57 1.55
CA GLU A 112 -3.95 7.24 0.69
C GLU A 112 -4.34 6.23 -0.40
N THR A 113 -3.60 6.22 -1.52
CA THR A 113 -3.78 5.28 -2.64
C THR A 113 -2.53 4.43 -2.81
N PHE A 114 -2.69 3.10 -2.79
CA PHE A 114 -1.55 2.20 -2.89
C PHE A 114 -1.11 2.06 -4.34
N GLN A 115 0.11 2.51 -4.67
CA GLN A 115 0.81 2.28 -5.94
C GLN A 115 -0.10 2.25 -7.18
N SER A 116 -0.91 3.30 -7.37
CA SER A 116 -1.89 3.41 -8.47
C SER A 116 -1.25 3.27 -9.86
N GLU A 117 0.03 3.58 -10.00
CA GLU A 117 0.81 3.44 -11.24
C GLU A 117 1.06 1.98 -11.63
N ARG A 118 0.84 1.03 -10.71
CA ARG A 118 1.05 -0.40 -10.94
C ARG A 118 -0.17 -1.12 -11.54
N ILE A 119 -1.35 -0.47 -11.57
CA ILE A 119 -2.56 -1.11 -12.12
C ILE A 119 -2.44 -1.40 -13.62
N PHE A 120 -1.60 -0.64 -14.34
CA PHE A 120 -1.33 -0.79 -15.77
C PHE A 120 0.17 -0.91 -16.03
N GLY A 121 0.54 -1.14 -17.29
CA GLY A 121 1.93 -1.21 -17.74
C GLY A 121 2.48 -2.64 -17.78
N LEU A 122 3.79 -2.75 -18.06
CA LEU A 122 4.47 -4.04 -18.28
C LEU A 122 4.83 -4.76 -16.97
N TYR A 123 4.92 -4.03 -15.86
CA TYR A 123 5.31 -4.58 -14.56
C TYR A 123 4.24 -4.28 -13.50
N PRO A 124 3.06 -4.91 -13.60
CA PRO A 124 1.91 -4.63 -12.75
C PRO A 124 2.00 -5.41 -11.43
N TYR A 125 3.11 -5.28 -10.72
CA TYR A 125 3.34 -5.93 -9.44
C TYR A 125 3.59 -4.88 -8.36
N PHE A 126 3.05 -5.10 -7.16
CA PHE A 126 3.38 -4.26 -6.00
C PHE A 126 4.86 -4.38 -5.64
N THR A 127 5.50 -3.26 -5.36
CA THR A 127 6.91 -3.21 -4.93
C THR A 127 7.05 -2.95 -3.42
N HIS A 128 5.92 -2.87 -2.71
CA HIS A 128 5.88 -2.64 -1.27
C HIS A 128 4.83 -3.54 -0.65
N THR A 129 5.07 -3.95 0.61
CA THR A 129 4.09 -4.65 1.43
C THR A 129 3.35 -3.66 2.31
N TYR A 130 2.02 -3.71 2.32
CA TYR A 130 1.15 -2.86 3.13
C TYR A 130 0.47 -3.71 4.21
N THR A 131 0.72 -3.38 5.47
CA THR A 131 0.16 -4.10 6.63
C THR A 131 -0.60 -3.13 7.53
N ALA A 132 -1.81 -3.47 7.92
CA ALA A 132 -2.64 -2.65 8.79
C ALA A 132 -2.03 -2.52 10.21
N LEU A 133 -1.76 -1.31 10.68
CA LEU A 133 -1.29 -1.03 12.05
C LEU A 133 -2.44 -1.05 13.07
N HIS A 134 -3.62 -0.69 12.62
CA HIS A 134 -4.89 -0.71 13.35
C HIS A 134 -5.96 -1.25 12.41
N ASP A 135 -7.20 -1.37 12.88
CA ASP A 135 -8.32 -1.67 11.99
C ASP A 135 -8.46 -0.56 10.95
N CYS A 136 -8.43 -0.94 9.68
CA CYS A 136 -8.47 -0.03 8.55
C CYS A 136 -9.74 -0.25 7.72
N SER A 137 -10.20 0.81 7.07
CA SER A 137 -11.25 0.77 6.06
C SER A 137 -10.66 1.04 4.69
N LEU A 138 -10.95 0.18 3.73
CA LEU A 138 -10.41 0.22 2.37
C LEU A 138 -11.55 0.27 1.35
N LEU A 139 -11.29 0.91 0.23
CA LEU A 139 -12.04 0.73 -1.01
C LEU A 139 -11.14 0.05 -2.02
N CYS A 140 -11.61 -1.05 -2.59
CA CYS A 140 -10.93 -1.78 -3.65
C CYS A 140 -11.75 -1.71 -4.94
N ILE A 141 -11.12 -1.33 -6.06
CA ILE A 141 -11.76 -1.24 -7.38
C ILE A 141 -10.98 -2.12 -8.34
N ALA A 142 -11.63 -3.16 -8.88
CA ALA A 142 -11.02 -4.07 -9.81
C ALA A 142 -10.56 -3.35 -11.09
N LYS A 143 -9.44 -3.78 -11.68
CA LYS A 143 -8.88 -3.21 -12.91
C LYS A 143 -9.92 -3.08 -14.04
N GLN A 144 -10.79 -4.08 -14.20
CA GLN A 144 -11.85 -4.05 -15.20
C GLN A 144 -12.88 -2.94 -14.92
N ASP A 145 -13.23 -2.71 -13.65
CA ASP A 145 -14.14 -1.64 -13.25
C ASP A 145 -13.48 -0.27 -13.40
N VAL A 146 -12.18 -0.16 -13.11
CA VAL A 146 -11.41 1.08 -13.39
C VAL A 146 -11.47 1.42 -14.89
N MET A 147 -11.26 0.44 -15.77
CA MET A 147 -11.34 0.65 -17.23
C MET A 147 -12.76 1.05 -17.66
N LYS A 148 -13.78 0.40 -17.10
CA LYS A 148 -15.18 0.71 -17.37
C LYS A 148 -15.53 2.13 -16.95
N LEU A 149 -15.15 2.54 -15.74
CA LEU A 149 -15.34 3.90 -15.23
C LEU A 149 -14.63 4.93 -16.11
N ALA A 150 -13.39 4.66 -16.52
CA ALA A 150 -12.63 5.55 -17.40
C ALA A 150 -13.24 5.68 -18.81
N THR A 151 -14.00 4.69 -19.26
CA THR A 151 -14.72 4.73 -20.55
C THR A 151 -16.01 5.53 -20.43
N LEU A 152 -16.72 5.42 -19.30
CA LEU A 152 -18.05 6.02 -19.12
C LEU A 152 -17.98 7.47 -18.62
N PHE A 153 -16.95 7.83 -17.86
CA PHE A 153 -16.88 9.15 -17.20
C PHE A 153 -15.56 9.85 -17.52
N ASP A 154 -15.65 10.92 -18.30
CA ASP A 154 -14.46 11.71 -18.70
C ASP A 154 -13.71 12.30 -17.51
N ILE A 155 -14.43 12.76 -16.48
CA ILE A 155 -13.82 13.30 -15.25
C ILE A 155 -13.01 12.21 -14.55
N PHE A 156 -13.56 11.02 -14.39
CA PHE A 156 -12.84 9.88 -13.79
C PHE A 156 -11.58 9.54 -14.61
N ARG A 157 -11.70 9.49 -15.95
CA ARG A 157 -10.57 9.21 -16.85
C ARG A 157 -9.45 10.24 -16.70
N ILE A 158 -9.79 11.54 -16.68
CA ILE A 158 -8.81 12.62 -16.48
C ILE A 158 -8.15 12.49 -15.10
N ASN A 159 -8.92 12.25 -14.05
CA ASN A 159 -8.40 12.05 -12.70
C ASN A 159 -7.47 10.84 -12.61
N LEU A 160 -7.80 9.73 -13.27
CA LEU A 160 -6.95 8.55 -13.34
C LEU A 160 -5.61 8.86 -14.05
N LEU A 161 -5.66 9.55 -15.18
CA LEU A 161 -4.44 9.99 -15.90
C LEU A 161 -3.60 10.91 -15.03
N ASN A 162 -4.22 11.88 -14.35
CA ASN A 162 -3.53 12.78 -13.43
C ASN A 162 -2.87 12.03 -12.27
N LEU A 163 -3.57 11.06 -11.67
CA LEU A 163 -3.05 10.25 -10.57
C LEU A 163 -1.80 9.47 -10.99
N ILE A 164 -1.86 8.75 -12.12
CA ILE A 164 -0.74 7.95 -12.65
C ILE A 164 0.40 8.86 -13.10
N SER A 165 0.10 9.96 -13.82
CA SER A 165 1.12 10.90 -14.30
C SER A 165 1.85 11.57 -13.15
N THR A 166 1.14 11.94 -12.09
CA THR A 166 1.74 12.55 -10.89
C THR A 166 2.76 11.62 -10.24
N GLN A 167 2.47 10.32 -10.13
CA GLN A 167 3.44 9.36 -9.59
C GLN A 167 4.67 9.24 -10.50
N SER A 168 4.48 9.16 -11.82
CA SER A 168 5.59 9.15 -12.78
C SER A 168 6.46 10.42 -12.69
N GLN A 169 5.83 11.59 -12.59
CA GLN A 169 6.52 12.87 -12.44
C GLN A 169 7.32 12.96 -11.13
N LYS A 170 6.78 12.48 -10.01
CA LYS A 170 7.50 12.42 -8.73
C LYS A 170 8.80 11.61 -8.84
N HIS A 171 8.76 10.47 -9.52
CA HIS A 171 9.97 9.67 -9.76
C HIS A 171 10.98 10.40 -10.67
N SER A 172 10.52 11.03 -11.75
CA SER A 172 11.39 11.79 -12.67
C SER A 172 12.06 12.98 -12.00
N LEU A 173 11.33 13.75 -11.16
CA LEU A 173 11.88 14.92 -10.46
C LEU A 173 13.01 14.54 -9.48
N ARG A 174 12.97 13.35 -8.88
CA ARG A 174 14.06 12.86 -8.03
C ARG A 174 15.37 12.70 -8.81
N THR A 175 15.30 12.31 -10.07
CA THR A 175 16.49 12.11 -10.94
C THR A 175 17.11 13.43 -11.42
N LEU A 176 16.33 14.53 -11.49
CA LEU A 176 16.78 15.84 -11.99
C LEU A 176 17.37 16.75 -10.88
N GLN A 177 17.61 16.24 -9.69
CA GLN A 177 18.20 17.02 -8.59
C GLN A 177 19.65 17.41 -8.87
N THR A 178 20.06 18.59 -8.38
CA THR A 178 21.47 19.03 -8.43
C THR A 178 22.36 18.02 -7.72
N PRO A 179 23.63 17.84 -8.16
CA PRO A 179 24.58 16.95 -7.49
C PRO A 179 24.69 17.25 -5.98
N PRO A 180 24.77 16.24 -5.12
CA PRO A 180 24.90 16.44 -3.68
C PRO A 180 26.25 17.07 -3.34
N LYS A 181 26.25 18.05 -2.44
CA LYS A 181 27.45 18.81 -2.07
C LYS A 181 28.22 18.19 -0.90
N SER A 182 27.59 17.33 -0.12
CA SER A 182 28.19 16.71 1.07
C SER A 182 27.82 15.23 1.19
N LEU A 183 28.52 14.51 2.07
CA LEU A 183 28.20 13.11 2.37
C LEU A 183 26.84 12.99 3.07
N GLU A 184 26.53 13.93 3.96
CA GLU A 184 25.22 13.99 4.63
C GLU A 184 24.09 14.13 3.61
N GLU A 185 24.28 14.98 2.60
CA GLU A 185 23.30 15.14 1.53
C GLU A 185 23.17 13.87 0.68
N ARG A 186 24.26 13.14 0.38
CA ARG A 186 24.21 11.84 -0.31
C ARG A 186 23.41 10.81 0.50
N ILE A 187 23.67 10.73 1.80
CA ILE A 187 22.93 9.82 2.71
C ILE A 187 21.44 10.20 2.76
N THR A 188 21.13 11.48 2.93
CA THR A 188 19.74 11.97 2.97
C THR A 188 19.01 11.65 1.68
N ARG A 189 19.64 11.85 0.53
CA ARG A 189 19.05 11.52 -0.78
C ARG A 189 18.83 10.02 -0.97
N PHE A 190 19.77 9.21 -0.49
CA PHE A 190 19.60 7.76 -0.51
C PHE A 190 18.35 7.35 0.30
N PHE A 191 18.14 7.93 1.48
CA PHE A 191 16.95 7.67 2.27
C PHE A 191 15.67 8.15 1.57
N ASP A 192 15.64 9.41 1.12
CA ASP A 192 14.49 10.01 0.44
C ASP A 192 14.11 9.25 -0.84
N ALA A 193 15.10 8.83 -1.63
CA ALA A 193 14.87 8.13 -2.90
C ALA A 193 14.19 6.76 -2.72
N ASN A 194 14.40 6.11 -1.57
CA ASN A 194 13.86 4.78 -1.28
C ASN A 194 12.60 4.81 -0.39
N CYS A 195 12.14 5.99 0.02
CA CYS A 195 10.89 6.17 0.76
C CYS A 195 9.69 6.37 -0.18
N VAL A 196 8.54 5.85 0.19
CA VAL A 196 7.26 6.04 -0.50
C VAL A 196 6.76 7.46 -0.28
N SER A 197 6.71 7.90 0.98
CA SER A 197 6.29 9.25 1.36
C SER A 197 7.51 10.15 1.62
N PRO A 198 7.52 11.41 1.10
CA PRO A 198 8.60 12.37 1.35
C PRO A 198 8.57 12.96 2.77
N THR A 199 7.58 12.61 3.57
CA THR A 199 7.35 13.18 4.91
C THR A 199 7.08 12.10 5.94
N GLY A 200 7.21 12.47 7.23
CA GLY A 200 6.86 11.62 8.35
C GLY A 200 7.97 10.67 8.81
N GLU A 201 7.59 9.81 9.75
CA GLU A 201 8.48 8.88 10.43
C GLU A 201 8.95 7.74 9.50
N LYS A 202 10.26 7.41 9.57
CA LYS A 202 10.87 6.31 8.84
C LYS A 202 11.76 5.49 9.76
N THR A 203 11.74 4.18 9.57
CA THR A 203 12.70 3.28 10.20
C THR A 203 13.45 2.51 9.12
N ILE A 204 14.75 2.72 9.03
CA ILE A 204 15.62 2.11 8.01
C ILE A 204 16.44 1.02 8.67
N HIS A 205 16.24 -0.21 8.25
CA HIS A 205 17.00 -1.39 8.68
C HIS A 205 18.14 -1.62 7.69
N ILE A 206 19.34 -1.16 8.04
CA ILE A 206 20.50 -1.19 7.13
C ILE A 206 21.81 -1.31 7.91
N LYS A 207 22.74 -2.07 7.36
CA LYS A 207 24.11 -2.14 7.88
C LYS A 207 24.92 -0.93 7.43
N MET A 208 25.78 -0.40 8.30
CA MET A 208 26.68 0.71 8.01
C MET A 208 27.52 0.49 6.74
N ARG A 209 27.95 -0.75 6.50
CA ARG A 209 28.70 -1.12 5.29
C ARG A 209 27.85 -0.89 4.05
N ARG A 210 26.55 -1.27 4.08
CA ARG A 210 25.67 -1.11 2.94
C ARG A 210 25.43 0.38 2.63
N ILE A 211 25.26 1.23 3.65
CA ILE A 211 25.15 2.69 3.41
C ILE A 211 26.41 3.20 2.71
N ALA A 212 27.60 2.75 3.15
CA ALA A 212 28.87 3.18 2.57
C ALA A 212 28.97 2.79 1.08
N GLU A 213 28.49 1.61 0.71
CA GLU A 213 28.40 1.14 -0.67
C GLU A 213 27.42 2.01 -1.48
N GLU A 214 26.22 2.29 -0.96
CA GLU A 214 25.20 3.10 -1.64
C GLU A 214 25.63 4.54 -1.89
N VAL A 215 26.34 5.16 -0.95
CA VAL A 215 26.80 6.55 -1.09
C VAL A 215 28.22 6.67 -1.65
N ASN A 216 28.85 5.54 -2.02
CA ASN A 216 30.22 5.47 -2.52
C ASN A 216 31.22 6.23 -1.65
N ASP A 217 31.32 5.86 -0.36
CA ASP A 217 32.23 6.47 0.60
C ASP A 217 32.72 5.44 1.63
N SER A 218 33.70 5.81 2.43
CA SER A 218 34.23 4.93 3.47
C SER A 218 33.23 4.76 4.64
N ARG A 219 33.18 3.56 5.23
CA ARG A 219 32.39 3.30 6.43
C ARG A 219 32.68 4.29 7.57
N LEU A 220 33.93 4.72 7.71
CA LEU A 220 34.34 5.69 8.74
C LEU A 220 33.72 7.06 8.51
N ASN A 221 33.75 7.56 7.27
CA ASN A 221 33.15 8.84 6.90
C ASN A 221 31.63 8.80 7.05
N VAL A 222 30.97 7.73 6.61
CA VAL A 222 29.52 7.52 6.79
C VAL A 222 29.17 7.53 8.28
N SER A 223 29.93 6.83 9.13
CA SER A 223 29.70 6.84 10.58
C SER A 223 29.80 8.27 11.15
N ARG A 224 30.80 9.05 10.73
CA ARG A 224 30.96 10.45 11.17
C ARG A 224 29.80 11.33 10.70
N ALA A 225 29.37 11.19 9.45
CA ALA A 225 28.24 11.93 8.89
C ALA A 225 26.92 11.61 9.62
N LEU A 226 26.63 10.33 9.86
CA LEU A 226 25.43 9.91 10.60
C LEU A 226 25.46 10.42 12.05
N ASN A 227 26.61 10.40 12.73
CA ASN A 227 26.73 10.96 14.07
C ASN A 227 26.49 12.48 14.09
N ARG A 228 26.91 13.22 13.04
CA ARG A 228 26.57 14.66 12.90
C ARG A 228 25.06 14.86 12.74
N LEU A 229 24.39 14.09 11.88
CA LEU A 229 22.94 14.15 11.73
C LEU A 229 22.21 13.82 13.05
N GLN A 230 22.73 12.86 13.81
CA GLN A 230 22.19 12.53 15.14
C GLN A 230 22.41 13.68 16.13
N SER A 231 23.59 14.32 16.18
CA SER A 231 23.85 15.45 17.06
C SER A 231 22.97 16.67 16.75
N GLN A 232 22.49 16.78 15.50
CA GLN A 232 21.51 17.78 15.08
C GLN A 232 20.05 17.38 15.41
N GLY A 233 19.84 16.20 15.99
CA GLY A 233 18.49 15.70 16.32
C GLY A 233 17.65 15.26 15.12
N LEU A 234 18.28 15.11 13.94
CA LEU A 234 17.57 14.75 12.71
C LEU A 234 17.29 13.25 12.60
N ILE A 235 18.16 12.43 13.18
CA ILE A 235 18.06 10.96 13.19
C ILE A 235 18.45 10.39 14.56
N GLN A 236 18.07 9.14 14.79
CA GLN A 236 18.52 8.34 15.93
C GLN A 236 19.17 7.06 15.41
N LEU A 237 20.39 6.77 15.89
CA LEU A 237 21.16 5.59 15.46
C LEU A 237 21.01 4.46 16.47
N PHE A 238 20.68 3.28 15.95
CA PHE A 238 20.67 2.01 16.69
C PHE A 238 21.54 0.99 15.94
N ARG A 239 21.75 -0.17 16.54
CA ARG A 239 22.46 -1.25 15.85
C ARG A 239 21.67 -1.71 14.61
N GLU A 240 22.28 -1.53 13.43
CA GLU A 240 21.70 -1.87 12.11
C GLU A 240 20.32 -1.23 11.83
N ARG A 241 19.98 -0.14 12.53
CA ARG A 241 18.72 0.57 12.38
C ARG A 241 18.91 2.07 12.56
N ILE A 242 18.30 2.83 11.67
CA ILE A 242 18.26 4.30 11.72
C ILE A 242 16.80 4.71 11.81
N HIS A 243 16.48 5.49 12.82
CA HIS A 243 15.14 6.07 12.97
C HIS A 243 15.19 7.55 12.61
N ILE A 244 14.30 7.95 11.70
CA ILE A 244 14.10 9.31 11.22
C ILE A 244 12.72 9.74 11.68
N GLN A 245 12.64 10.73 12.56
CA GLN A 245 11.36 11.17 13.11
C GLN A 245 10.51 11.93 12.10
N ALA A 246 11.17 12.70 11.22
CA ALA A 246 10.51 13.53 10.20
C ALA A 246 11.46 13.68 9.00
N LEU A 247 11.19 12.95 7.91
CA LEU A 247 12.05 12.93 6.72
C LEU A 247 12.15 14.32 6.07
N GLU A 248 11.07 15.08 6.09
CA GLU A 248 11.03 16.46 5.58
C GLU A 248 11.99 17.41 6.29
N LYS A 249 12.24 17.20 7.58
CA LYS A 249 13.24 17.99 8.33
C LYS A 249 14.66 17.63 7.90
N LEU A 250 14.91 16.35 7.66
CA LEU A 250 16.20 15.84 7.19
C LEU A 250 16.51 16.35 5.78
N THR A 251 15.51 16.37 4.87
CA THR A 251 15.69 16.84 3.50
C THR A 251 15.78 18.36 3.38
N ASN A 252 15.11 19.11 4.28
CA ASN A 252 15.12 20.58 4.32
C ASN A 252 16.29 21.18 5.12
N SER A 253 17.04 20.37 5.86
CA SER A 253 18.23 20.82 6.62
C SER A 253 19.40 21.25 5.73
N LYS A 254 19.11 21.58 4.45
CA LYS A 254 20.06 22.13 3.48
C LYS A 254 20.44 23.57 3.91
N GLY A 255 21.44 23.67 4.78
CA GLY A 255 22.15 24.89 5.04
C GLY A 255 23.23 25.13 3.99
#